data_bc855231f3e17211f3f6f8a44050db3e
#
_entry.id   bc855231f3e17211f3f6f8a44050db3e
#
_cell.length_a   1.000
_cell.length_b   1.000
_cell.length_c   1.000
_cell.angle_alpha   90.00
_cell.angle_beta   90.00
_cell.angle_gamma   90.00
#
_symmetry.space_group_name_H-M   'P 1'
#
loop_
_entity.id
_entity.type
_entity.pdbx_description
1 polymer ?
#
loop_
_entity_poly.entity_id
_entity_poly.type
_entity_poly.pdbx_seq_one_letter_code
_entity_poly.pdbx_strand_id
1 'polypeptide(L)'
;QEYRESFIAAAGDAFVEQLNQRELHRRAREQEAVWLGDHHRHSRLHALHLEFLSELAQSGAKMTLLLEAVGTQDQPSVDAYLTGQLDMRALRADLRARWRGSWLDDPALDPSYFRSLLTFAREHGAPVRALEPTPREPLAKRDAILADTIAAARAEYPDRLLVVVLGQSHLLGEGDVVRRSGV
;
A
#
# COMPACT_ATOMS: atom_id res chain seq x y z
N GLN A 1 7.99 -25.80 5.31
CA GLN A 1 8.34 -25.71 6.76
C GLN A 1 9.47 -24.70 6.95
N GLU A 2 10.57 -24.80 6.21
CA GLU A 2 11.75 -23.92 6.26
C GLU A 2 11.41 -22.42 5.99
N TYR A 3 10.57 -22.14 4.99
CA TYR A 3 10.12 -20.77 4.70
C TYR A 3 9.35 -20.13 5.85
N ARG A 4 8.47 -20.91 6.50
CA ARG A 4 7.70 -20.45 7.66
C ARG A 4 8.61 -20.09 8.84
N GLU A 5 9.59 -20.95 9.12
CA GLU A 5 10.55 -20.74 10.19
C GLU A 5 11.42 -19.50 9.94
N SER A 6 11.89 -19.33 8.69
CA SER A 6 12.63 -18.14 8.26
C SER A 6 11.80 -16.86 8.37
N PHE A 7 10.51 -16.93 8.00
CA PHE A 7 9.60 -15.78 8.11
C PHE A 7 9.36 -15.39 9.57
N ILE A 8 9.08 -16.38 10.45
CA ILE A 8 8.87 -16.14 11.88
C ILE A 8 10.13 -15.54 12.51
N ALA A 9 11.30 -16.07 12.15
CA ALA A 9 12.58 -15.55 12.64
C ALA A 9 12.83 -14.11 12.19
N ALA A 10 12.49 -13.76 10.94
CA ALA A 10 12.61 -12.40 10.41
C ALA A 10 11.57 -11.43 10.98
N ALA A 11 10.35 -11.91 11.23
CA ALA A 11 9.27 -11.11 11.81
C ALA A 11 9.47 -10.85 13.32
N GLY A 12 10.22 -11.73 14.02
CA GLY A 12 10.46 -11.60 15.45
C GLY A 12 9.16 -11.42 16.24
N ASP A 13 9.15 -10.44 17.13
CA ASP A 13 7.98 -10.12 17.97
C ASP A 13 6.79 -9.56 17.19
N ALA A 14 6.98 -9.16 15.92
CA ALA A 14 5.90 -8.70 15.06
C ALA A 14 4.99 -9.85 14.56
N PHE A 15 5.47 -11.12 14.64
CA PHE A 15 4.64 -12.27 14.29
C PHE A 15 3.78 -12.69 15.49
N VAL A 16 2.48 -12.60 15.33
CA VAL A 16 1.52 -12.98 16.37
C VAL A 16 0.91 -14.35 16.10
N GLU A 17 0.27 -14.53 14.95
CA GLU A 17 -0.40 -15.79 14.60
C GLU A 17 -0.64 -15.94 13.10
N GLN A 18 -1.00 -17.14 12.68
CA GLN A 18 -1.53 -17.40 11.34
C GLN A 18 -3.05 -17.38 11.37
N LEU A 19 -3.63 -16.59 10.48
CA LEU A 19 -5.07 -16.51 10.28
C LEU A 19 -5.49 -17.24 9.01
N ASN A 20 -6.65 -17.87 9.03
CA ASN A 20 -7.32 -18.23 7.79
C ASN A 20 -7.96 -16.97 7.15
N GLN A 21 -8.27 -17.05 5.87
CA GLN A 21 -8.79 -15.92 5.09
C GLN A 21 -10.04 -15.29 5.69
N ARG A 22 -10.99 -16.09 6.13
CA ARG A 22 -12.24 -15.60 6.75
C ARG A 22 -11.98 -14.80 8.02
N GLU A 23 -11.10 -15.30 8.88
CA GLU A 23 -10.74 -14.62 10.13
C GLU A 23 -9.93 -13.35 9.85
N LEU A 24 -9.03 -13.39 8.87
CA LEU A 24 -8.29 -12.22 8.44
C LEU A 24 -9.24 -11.08 8.00
N HIS A 25 -10.23 -11.36 7.16
CA HIS A 25 -11.21 -10.37 6.71
C HIS A 25 -12.09 -9.84 7.86
N ARG A 26 -12.50 -10.74 8.75
CA ARG A 26 -13.29 -10.34 9.93
C ARG A 26 -12.51 -9.32 10.78
N ARG A 27 -11.27 -9.65 11.13
CA ARG A 27 -10.43 -8.78 11.96
C ARG A 27 -10.06 -7.48 11.25
N ALA A 28 -9.74 -7.53 9.97
CA ALA A 28 -9.39 -6.35 9.20
C ALA A 28 -10.47 -5.26 9.24
N ARG A 29 -11.75 -5.66 9.21
CA ARG A 29 -12.88 -4.73 9.27
C ARG A 29 -13.06 -4.04 10.64
N GLU A 30 -12.44 -4.58 11.67
CA GLU A 30 -12.48 -4.05 13.04
C GLU A 30 -11.29 -3.13 13.34
N GLN A 31 -10.36 -2.98 12.37
CA GLN A 31 -9.16 -2.18 12.53
C GLN A 31 -9.29 -0.79 11.88
N GLU A 32 -8.47 0.13 12.32
CA GLU A 32 -8.32 1.45 11.70
C GLU A 32 -7.42 1.39 10.45
N ALA A 33 -6.43 0.49 10.47
CA ALA A 33 -5.52 0.26 9.37
C ALA A 33 -5.17 -1.22 9.18
N VAL A 34 -4.89 -1.60 7.95
CA VAL A 34 -4.30 -2.89 7.56
C VAL A 34 -3.03 -2.61 6.75
N TRP A 35 -1.98 -3.31 7.10
CA TRP A 35 -0.66 -3.16 6.52
C TRP A 35 -0.36 -4.36 5.61
N LEU A 36 -0.24 -4.11 4.33
CA LEU A 36 0.08 -5.11 3.32
C LEU A 36 1.56 -4.98 2.94
N GLY A 37 2.37 -5.86 3.52
CA GLY A 37 3.80 -5.92 3.24
C GLY A 37 4.05 -6.42 1.83
N ASP A 38 4.66 -5.58 0.99
CA ASP A 38 4.96 -5.90 -0.39
C ASP A 38 6.38 -6.46 -0.56
N HIS A 39 6.48 -7.54 -1.30
CA HIS A 39 7.72 -8.05 -1.88
C HIS A 39 7.63 -7.86 -3.39
N HIS A 40 8.10 -6.74 -3.89
CA HIS A 40 7.89 -6.10 -5.20
C HIS A 40 7.84 -6.99 -6.46
N ARG A 41 8.24 -8.27 -6.35
CA ARG A 41 8.26 -9.25 -7.46
C ARG A 41 7.41 -10.49 -7.19
N HIS A 42 6.69 -10.53 -6.09
CA HIS A 42 6.00 -11.74 -5.65
C HIS A 42 4.54 -11.76 -6.14
N SER A 43 4.34 -12.13 -7.41
CA SER A 43 3.02 -12.09 -8.08
C SER A 43 1.92 -12.83 -7.33
N ARG A 44 2.24 -13.94 -6.65
CA ARG A 44 1.25 -14.67 -5.83
C ARG A 44 0.80 -13.85 -4.60
N LEU A 45 1.72 -13.14 -3.95
CA LEU A 45 1.39 -12.23 -2.86
C LEU A 45 0.52 -11.08 -3.37
N HIS A 46 0.87 -10.51 -4.51
CA HIS A 46 0.10 -9.46 -5.16
C HIS A 46 -1.34 -9.91 -5.50
N ALA A 47 -1.49 -11.13 -6.01
CA ALA A 47 -2.82 -11.70 -6.25
C ALA A 47 -3.64 -11.82 -4.96
N LEU A 48 -3.04 -12.27 -3.86
CA LEU A 48 -3.69 -12.36 -2.55
C LEU A 48 -4.07 -10.97 -2.01
N HIS A 49 -3.24 -9.95 -2.20
CA HIS A 49 -3.59 -8.56 -1.83
C HIS A 49 -4.83 -8.08 -2.59
N LEU A 50 -4.88 -8.28 -3.91
CA LEU A 50 -6.02 -7.86 -4.74
C LEU A 50 -7.31 -8.63 -4.39
N GLU A 51 -7.21 -9.93 -4.12
CA GLU A 51 -8.32 -10.75 -3.64
C GLU A 51 -8.84 -10.22 -2.30
N PHE A 52 -7.95 -9.98 -1.34
CA PHE A 52 -8.27 -9.42 -0.04
C PHE A 52 -9.00 -8.07 -0.14
N LEU A 53 -8.50 -7.15 -0.98
CA LEU A 53 -9.15 -5.87 -1.23
C LEU A 53 -10.55 -6.04 -1.84
N SER A 54 -10.69 -6.95 -2.80
CA SER A 54 -11.97 -7.23 -3.47
C SER A 54 -13.02 -7.76 -2.49
N GLU A 55 -12.63 -8.67 -1.59
CA GLU A 55 -13.53 -9.21 -0.57
C GLU A 55 -13.93 -8.13 0.48
N LEU A 56 -13.00 -7.27 0.88
CA LEU A 56 -13.32 -6.13 1.74
C LEU A 56 -14.32 -5.19 1.07
N ALA A 57 -14.13 -4.86 -0.20
CA ALA A 57 -15.07 -4.03 -0.96
C ALA A 57 -16.45 -4.67 -1.08
N GLN A 58 -16.52 -5.96 -1.39
CA GLN A 58 -17.78 -6.73 -1.45
C GLN A 58 -18.51 -6.74 -0.10
N SER A 59 -17.79 -6.70 1.00
CA SER A 59 -18.37 -6.59 2.34
C SER A 59 -18.85 -5.18 2.71
N GLY A 60 -18.71 -4.21 1.81
CA GLY A 60 -19.11 -2.83 2.01
C GLY A 60 -18.09 -1.97 2.78
N ALA A 61 -16.88 -2.45 2.99
CA ALA A 61 -15.84 -1.68 3.66
C ALA A 61 -15.45 -0.44 2.84
N LYS A 62 -15.51 0.73 3.45
CA LYS A 62 -14.99 1.97 2.86
C LYS A 62 -13.49 2.03 3.11
N MET A 63 -12.70 2.06 2.07
CA MET A 63 -11.23 2.03 2.17
C MET A 63 -10.59 3.30 1.62
N THR A 64 -9.40 3.61 2.12
CA THR A 64 -8.45 4.56 1.53
C THR A 64 -7.14 3.80 1.32
N LEU A 65 -6.60 3.80 0.11
CA LEU A 65 -5.32 3.15 -0.18
C LEU A 65 -4.16 4.12 0.01
N LEU A 66 -3.13 3.67 0.70
CA LEU A 66 -1.88 4.41 0.90
C LEU A 66 -0.76 3.62 0.23
N LEU A 67 -0.14 4.20 -0.81
CA LEU A 67 0.73 3.44 -1.73
C LEU A 67 2.16 4.01 -1.76
N GLU A 68 3.15 3.21 -1.36
CA GLU A 68 4.57 3.52 -1.57
C GLU A 68 4.94 3.59 -3.06
N ALA A 69 4.21 2.87 -3.90
CA ALA A 69 4.44 2.86 -5.34
C ALA A 69 4.21 4.21 -6.04
N VAL A 70 3.71 5.20 -5.32
CA VAL A 70 3.40 6.55 -5.85
C VAL A 70 4.15 7.61 -5.07
N GLY A 71 4.88 8.47 -5.77
CA GLY A 71 5.56 9.62 -5.19
C GLY A 71 4.58 10.70 -4.75
N THR A 72 4.85 11.36 -3.62
CA THR A 72 3.99 12.42 -3.10
C THR A 72 3.77 13.57 -4.09
N GLN A 73 4.76 13.84 -4.95
CA GLN A 73 4.65 14.82 -6.04
C GLN A 73 3.66 14.41 -7.15
N ASP A 74 3.31 13.12 -7.23
CA ASP A 74 2.42 12.56 -8.24
C ASP A 74 0.96 12.54 -7.79
N GLN A 75 0.65 12.93 -6.56
CA GLN A 75 -0.70 12.96 -6.02
C GLN A 75 -1.72 13.66 -6.95
N PRO A 76 -1.43 14.85 -7.54
CA PRO A 76 -2.40 15.50 -8.44
C PRO A 76 -2.76 14.66 -9.67
N SER A 77 -1.79 13.93 -10.25
CA SER A 77 -2.04 13.05 -11.40
C SER A 77 -2.85 11.81 -11.00
N VAL A 78 -2.61 11.28 -9.79
CA VAL A 78 -3.41 10.17 -9.24
C VAL A 78 -4.85 10.65 -9.00
N ASP A 79 -5.06 11.80 -8.40
CA ASP A 79 -6.40 12.36 -8.16
C ASP A 79 -7.15 12.61 -9.48
N ALA A 80 -6.46 13.11 -10.51
CA ALA A 80 -7.03 13.28 -11.86
C ALA A 80 -7.40 11.92 -12.49
N TYR A 81 -6.62 10.87 -12.26
CA TYR A 81 -6.97 9.52 -12.70
C TYR A 81 -8.18 8.97 -11.95
N LEU A 82 -8.24 9.11 -10.64
CA LEU A 82 -9.35 8.62 -9.81
C LEU A 82 -10.67 9.30 -10.17
N THR A 83 -10.63 10.59 -10.53
CA THR A 83 -11.82 11.36 -10.95
C THR A 83 -12.16 11.18 -12.44
N GLY A 84 -11.37 10.41 -13.19
CA GLY A 84 -11.61 10.15 -14.62
C GLY A 84 -11.15 11.25 -15.57
N GLN A 85 -10.44 12.26 -15.08
CA GLN A 85 -9.83 13.30 -15.92
C GLN A 85 -8.63 12.78 -16.71
N LEU A 86 -7.92 11.81 -16.17
CA LEU A 86 -6.87 11.06 -16.85
C LEU A 86 -7.27 9.60 -17.02
N ASP A 87 -6.82 8.96 -18.10
CA ASP A 87 -6.81 7.52 -18.23
C ASP A 87 -5.48 6.94 -17.69
N MET A 88 -5.40 5.61 -17.58
CA MET A 88 -4.19 4.92 -17.08
C MET A 88 -2.96 5.20 -17.96
N ARG A 89 -3.13 5.40 -19.26
CA ARG A 89 -2.03 5.72 -20.19
C ARG A 89 -1.44 7.09 -19.91
N ALA A 90 -2.29 8.09 -19.73
CA ALA A 90 -1.90 9.46 -19.40
C ALA A 90 -1.25 9.53 -18.01
N LEU A 91 -1.84 8.89 -17.00
CA LEU A 91 -1.25 8.79 -15.67
C LEU A 91 0.18 8.22 -15.73
N ARG A 92 0.37 7.08 -16.41
CA ARG A 92 1.69 6.46 -16.56
C ARG A 92 2.69 7.39 -17.27
N ALA A 93 2.24 8.14 -18.27
CA ALA A 93 3.10 9.10 -18.96
C ALA A 93 3.54 10.23 -18.01
N ASP A 94 2.64 10.76 -17.19
CA ASP A 94 2.94 11.78 -16.20
C ASP A 94 3.95 11.30 -15.15
N LEU A 95 3.69 10.14 -14.54
CA LEU A 95 4.60 9.59 -13.52
C LEU A 95 5.99 9.30 -14.10
N ARG A 96 6.05 8.76 -15.31
CA ARG A 96 7.30 8.45 -15.98
C ARG A 96 8.10 9.69 -16.36
N ALA A 97 7.44 10.79 -16.68
CA ALA A 97 8.07 12.06 -16.95
C ALA A 97 8.81 12.63 -15.73
N ARG A 98 8.26 12.44 -14.55
CA ARG A 98 8.84 12.88 -13.27
C ARG A 98 9.80 11.84 -12.67
N TRP A 99 9.53 10.55 -12.86
CA TRP A 99 10.30 9.46 -12.29
C TRP A 99 10.47 8.32 -13.28
N ARG A 100 11.67 8.18 -13.86
CA ARG A 100 11.97 7.12 -14.83
C ARG A 100 11.80 5.70 -14.32
N GLY A 101 11.96 5.49 -12.99
CA GLY A 101 11.76 4.23 -12.29
C GLY A 101 10.36 4.08 -11.72
N SER A 102 9.34 4.69 -12.32
CA SER A 102 7.95 4.54 -11.88
C SER A 102 7.57 3.05 -11.78
N TRP A 103 7.06 2.65 -10.62
CA TRP A 103 6.66 1.27 -10.37
C TRP A 103 5.52 0.78 -11.27
N LEU A 104 4.77 1.72 -11.86
CA LEU A 104 3.73 1.40 -12.83
C LEU A 104 4.27 0.92 -14.18
N ASP A 105 5.57 1.07 -14.42
CA ASP A 105 6.22 0.76 -15.69
C ASP A 105 7.50 -0.04 -15.55
N ASP A 106 8.08 -0.16 -14.35
CA ASP A 106 9.36 -0.84 -14.15
C ASP A 106 9.22 -2.36 -14.32
N PRO A 107 9.80 -2.96 -15.37
CA PRO A 107 9.72 -4.40 -15.61
C PRO A 107 10.49 -5.22 -14.58
N ALA A 108 11.33 -4.59 -13.77
CA ALA A 108 12.02 -5.25 -12.67
C ALA A 108 11.10 -5.50 -11.46
N LEU A 109 9.93 -4.93 -11.45
CA LEU A 109 8.89 -5.09 -10.43
C LEU A 109 7.69 -5.88 -10.99
N ASP A 110 6.51 -5.69 -10.40
CA ASP A 110 5.24 -6.15 -10.96
C ASP A 110 4.34 -4.93 -11.27
N PRO A 111 4.56 -4.25 -12.40
CA PRO A 111 3.82 -3.04 -12.73
C PRO A 111 2.32 -3.29 -12.94
N SER A 112 1.91 -4.52 -13.24
CA SER A 112 0.49 -4.88 -13.37
C SER A 112 -0.21 -4.79 -12.02
N TYR A 113 0.42 -5.22 -10.95
CA TYR A 113 -0.10 -5.13 -9.59
C TYR A 113 -0.36 -3.67 -9.18
N PHE A 114 0.62 -2.80 -9.34
CA PHE A 114 0.47 -1.40 -8.94
C PHE A 114 -0.60 -0.66 -9.76
N ARG A 115 -0.70 -0.97 -11.06
CA ARG A 115 -1.81 -0.47 -11.89
C ARG A 115 -3.16 -1.00 -11.43
N SER A 116 -3.23 -2.28 -11.04
CA SER A 116 -4.46 -2.88 -10.53
C SER A 116 -4.93 -2.25 -9.23
N LEU A 117 -4.02 -1.88 -8.31
CA LEU A 117 -4.37 -1.14 -7.10
C LEU A 117 -5.03 0.21 -7.42
N LEU A 118 -4.49 0.96 -8.37
CA LEU A 118 -5.08 2.24 -8.79
C LEU A 118 -6.41 2.06 -9.53
N THR A 119 -6.52 1.02 -10.36
CA THR A 119 -7.77 0.67 -11.04
C THR A 119 -8.85 0.29 -10.03
N PHE A 120 -8.51 -0.58 -9.08
CA PHE A 120 -9.39 -0.94 -7.98
C PHE A 120 -9.87 0.29 -7.21
N ALA A 121 -8.96 1.19 -6.84
CA ALA A 121 -9.31 2.41 -6.11
C ALA A 121 -10.33 3.26 -6.90
N ARG A 122 -10.11 3.44 -8.20
CA ARG A 122 -11.03 4.18 -9.07
C ARG A 122 -12.41 3.51 -9.19
N GLU A 123 -12.44 2.20 -9.41
CA GLU A 123 -13.68 1.43 -9.56
C GLU A 123 -14.54 1.42 -8.30
N HIS A 124 -13.90 1.45 -7.13
CA HIS A 124 -14.58 1.44 -5.83
C HIS A 124 -14.71 2.82 -5.16
N GLY A 125 -14.31 3.90 -5.84
CA GLY A 125 -14.33 5.25 -5.27
C GLY A 125 -13.50 5.39 -4.00
N ALA A 126 -12.41 4.63 -3.92
CA ALA A 126 -11.47 4.69 -2.81
C ALA A 126 -10.44 5.80 -3.04
N PRO A 127 -10.27 6.76 -2.12
CA PRO A 127 -9.16 7.68 -2.18
C PRO A 127 -7.81 6.96 -2.17
N VAL A 128 -6.81 7.57 -2.80
CA VAL A 128 -5.41 7.10 -2.76
C VAL A 128 -4.55 8.21 -2.18
N ARG A 129 -3.61 7.84 -1.30
CA ARG A 129 -2.53 8.71 -0.84
C ARG A 129 -1.19 8.15 -1.26
N ALA A 130 -0.43 8.98 -1.92
CA ALA A 130 0.95 8.71 -2.30
C ALA A 130 1.84 8.79 -1.05
N LEU A 131 2.70 7.79 -0.87
CA LEU A 131 3.55 7.72 0.33
C LEU A 131 5.03 8.03 0.03
N GLU A 132 5.56 7.67 -1.15
CA GLU A 132 6.99 7.78 -1.39
C GLU A 132 7.45 9.24 -1.42
N PRO A 133 8.34 9.65 -0.48
CA PRO A 133 8.88 11.00 -0.51
C PRO A 133 9.80 11.21 -1.70
N THR A 134 9.80 12.44 -2.24
CA THR A 134 10.66 12.84 -3.34
C THR A 134 11.47 14.06 -2.93
N PRO A 135 12.81 14.02 -2.99
CA PRO A 135 13.66 12.88 -3.38
C PRO A 135 13.62 11.72 -2.39
N ARG A 136 14.04 10.53 -2.85
CA ARG A 136 14.09 9.34 -2.01
C ARG A 136 15.11 9.51 -0.87
N GLU A 137 14.69 9.20 0.33
CA GLU A 137 15.48 9.36 1.55
C GLU A 137 15.98 7.99 2.09
N PRO A 138 16.97 7.94 3.00
CA PRO A 138 17.34 6.73 3.72
C PRO A 138 16.17 6.16 4.53
N LEU A 139 16.16 4.82 4.77
CA LEU A 139 15.04 4.08 5.36
C LEU A 139 14.47 4.75 6.63
N ALA A 140 15.29 5.02 7.63
CA ALA A 140 14.82 5.59 8.90
C ALA A 140 14.16 6.97 8.75
N LYS A 141 14.62 7.79 7.78
CA LYS A 141 14.02 9.09 7.48
C LYS A 141 12.73 8.91 6.66
N ARG A 142 12.71 7.96 5.74
CA ARG A 142 11.49 7.59 5.00
C ARG A 142 10.41 7.12 5.96
N ASP A 143 10.71 6.23 6.89
CA ASP A 143 9.74 5.73 7.87
C ASP A 143 9.08 6.84 8.67
N ALA A 144 9.84 7.88 9.05
CA ALA A 144 9.28 9.04 9.72
C ALA A 144 8.29 9.80 8.80
N ILE A 145 8.67 10.08 7.56
CA ILE A 145 7.82 10.79 6.59
C ILE A 145 6.58 9.97 6.24
N LEU A 146 6.75 8.66 6.01
CA LEU A 146 5.64 7.74 5.74
C LEU A 146 4.66 7.73 6.92
N ALA A 147 5.17 7.61 8.14
CA ALA A 147 4.36 7.58 9.35
C ALA A 147 3.54 8.88 9.53
N ASP A 148 4.15 10.05 9.33
CA ASP A 148 3.45 11.34 9.39
C ASP A 148 2.36 11.42 8.32
N THR A 149 2.63 10.94 7.10
CA THR A 149 1.66 10.92 6.00
C THR A 149 0.48 9.99 6.31
N ILE A 150 0.74 8.83 6.91
CA ILE A 150 -0.28 7.86 7.29
C ILE A 150 -1.14 8.41 8.43
N ALA A 151 -0.53 9.02 9.44
CA ALA A 151 -1.25 9.66 10.53
C ALA A 151 -2.16 10.82 10.02
N ALA A 152 -1.66 11.62 9.09
CA ALA A 152 -2.45 12.66 8.42
C ALA A 152 -3.62 12.08 7.63
N ALA A 153 -3.41 10.99 6.90
CA ALA A 153 -4.46 10.29 6.19
C ALA A 153 -5.52 9.72 7.14
N ARG A 154 -5.12 9.21 8.31
CA ARG A 154 -6.06 8.75 9.35
C ARG A 154 -6.97 9.88 9.83
N ALA A 155 -6.39 11.06 10.06
CA ALA A 155 -7.15 12.23 10.47
C ALA A 155 -8.10 12.72 9.37
N GLU A 156 -7.69 12.65 8.11
CA GLU A 156 -8.51 13.07 6.95
C GLU A 156 -9.65 12.08 6.65
N TYR A 157 -9.44 10.78 6.89
CA TYR A 157 -10.41 9.72 6.58
C TYR A 157 -10.80 8.90 7.82
N PRO A 158 -11.40 9.51 8.87
CA PRO A 158 -11.66 8.85 10.14
C PRO A 158 -12.65 7.66 10.04
N ASP A 159 -13.52 7.67 9.04
CA ASP A 159 -14.56 6.64 8.84
C ASP A 159 -14.17 5.57 7.80
N ARG A 160 -12.90 5.53 7.38
CA ARG A 160 -12.42 4.58 6.38
C ARG A 160 -11.34 3.68 6.96
N LEU A 161 -11.31 2.44 6.50
CA LEU A 161 -10.19 1.55 6.73
C LEU A 161 -9.00 2.02 5.88
N LEU A 162 -7.90 2.34 6.51
CA LEU A 162 -6.66 2.60 5.77
C LEU A 162 -6.04 1.27 5.33
N VAL A 163 -5.75 1.14 4.06
CA VAL A 163 -4.99 0.00 3.54
C VAL A 163 -3.64 0.50 3.05
N VAL A 164 -2.61 0.21 3.82
CA VAL A 164 -1.25 0.69 3.58
C VAL A 164 -0.46 -0.39 2.87
N VAL A 165 -0.03 -0.12 1.63
CA VAL A 165 0.79 -1.02 0.81
C VAL A 165 2.19 -0.46 0.69
N LEU A 166 3.16 -1.15 1.30
CA LEU A 166 4.54 -0.72 1.31
C LEU A 166 5.51 -1.91 1.46
N GLY A 167 6.76 -1.70 1.09
CA GLY A 167 7.78 -2.74 1.16
C GLY A 167 7.95 -3.31 2.56
N GLN A 168 8.16 -4.63 2.66
CA GLN A 168 8.32 -5.35 3.93
C GLN A 168 9.41 -4.77 4.83
N SER A 169 10.43 -4.13 4.25
CA SER A 169 11.49 -3.47 5.00
C SER A 169 11.02 -2.36 5.93
N HIS A 170 9.85 -1.78 5.68
CA HIS A 170 9.22 -0.76 6.53
C HIS A 170 8.43 -1.36 7.69
N LEU A 171 8.08 -2.64 7.60
CA LEU A 171 7.24 -3.35 8.58
C LEU A 171 8.04 -4.29 9.49
N LEU A 172 9.20 -4.77 9.04
CA LEU A 172 9.98 -5.82 9.69
C LEU A 172 11.43 -5.37 9.91
N GLY A 173 12.09 -5.99 10.87
CA GLY A 173 13.51 -5.72 11.18
C GLY A 173 13.70 -4.31 11.74
N GLU A 174 14.44 -3.48 11.02
CA GLU A 174 14.69 -2.07 11.39
C GLU A 174 13.55 -1.13 11.00
N GLY A 175 12.55 -1.61 10.27
CA GLY A 175 11.38 -0.84 9.86
C GLY A 175 10.51 -0.45 11.05
N ASP A 176 10.06 0.80 11.08
CA ASP A 176 9.46 1.41 12.26
C ASP A 176 8.18 2.23 11.95
N VAL A 177 7.70 2.13 10.73
CA VAL A 177 6.58 2.96 10.25
C VAL A 177 5.29 2.72 11.03
N VAL A 178 4.98 1.46 11.36
CA VAL A 178 3.76 1.09 12.11
C VAL A 178 3.74 1.77 13.48
N ARG A 179 4.81 1.59 14.25
CA ARG A 179 4.93 2.17 15.59
C ARG A 179 4.91 3.70 15.55
N ARG A 180 5.55 4.32 14.56
CA ARG A 180 5.63 5.78 14.43
C ARG A 180 4.30 6.40 14.02
N SER A 181 3.52 5.75 13.18
CA SER A 181 2.25 6.31 12.68
C SER A 181 1.18 6.43 13.77
N GLY A 182 1.24 5.59 14.80
CA GLY A 182 0.25 5.56 15.87
C GLY A 182 -1.15 5.08 15.43
N VAL A 183 -1.20 4.37 14.28
CA VAL A 183 -2.44 3.86 13.67
C VAL A 183 -2.47 2.35 13.72
#